data_fc812c33724f94b3e19b6d86cb6bc9f3
#
_entry.id   fc812c33724f94b3e19b6d86cb6bc9f3
#
_cell.length_a   1.000
_cell.length_b   1.000
_cell.length_c   1.000
_cell.angle_alpha   90.00
_cell.angle_beta   90.00
_cell.angle_gamma   90.00
#
_symmetry.space_group_name_H-M   'P 1'
#
loop_
_entity.id
_entity.type
_entity.pdbx_description
1 polymer ?
#
loop_
_entity_poly.entity_id
_entity_poly.type
_entity_poly.pdbx_seq_one_letter_code
_entity_poly.pdbx_strand_id
1 'polypeptide(L)'
;MRNNLTPLAEIPDDEEFWKGTRFRQYEIGLNVENKKDDFYEYMLAELPGESEYMLLTCVEGYKSGSALALVKTSEDKSKFIVTSKAVKYSMGIENIYLIKE
;
A
#
# COMPACT_ATOMS: atom_id res chain seq x y z
N MET A 1 -4.63 5.55 20.48
CA MET A 1 -4.37 6.40 19.32
C MET A 1 -4.98 5.83 18.07
N ARG A 2 -5.61 6.66 17.32
CA ARG A 2 -6.33 6.24 16.17
C ARG A 2 -5.59 6.61 14.89
N ASN A 3 -5.46 5.67 13.98
CA ASN A 3 -4.82 5.95 12.70
C ASN A 3 -5.75 6.76 11.82
N ASN A 4 -5.18 7.65 11.05
CA ASN A 4 -5.92 8.38 10.04
C ASN A 4 -5.89 7.59 8.74
N LEU A 5 -7.06 7.29 8.22
CA LEU A 5 -7.18 6.53 6.99
C LEU A 5 -7.69 7.46 5.90
N THR A 6 -6.98 7.52 4.79
CA THR A 6 -7.37 8.32 3.64
C THR A 6 -7.57 7.40 2.46
N PRO A 7 -8.73 7.42 1.81
CA PRO A 7 -8.94 6.56 0.65
C PRO A 7 -7.90 6.83 -0.41
N LEU A 8 -7.30 5.77 -0.93
CA LEU A 8 -6.27 5.91 -1.95
C LEU A 8 -6.81 6.63 -3.18
N ALA A 9 -8.08 6.39 -3.50
CA ALA A 9 -8.71 7.03 -4.64
C ALA A 9 -8.73 8.55 -4.55
N GLU A 10 -8.66 9.10 -3.33
CA GLU A 10 -8.71 10.54 -3.12
C GLU A 10 -7.34 11.18 -3.10
N ILE A 11 -6.30 10.38 -3.16
CA ILE A 11 -4.93 10.90 -3.10
C ILE A 11 -4.49 11.25 -4.52
N PRO A 12 -3.91 12.44 -4.73
CA PRO A 12 -3.45 12.83 -6.06
C PRO A 12 -2.45 11.83 -6.62
N ASP A 13 -2.48 11.64 -7.93
CA ASP A 13 -1.61 10.67 -8.59
C ASP A 13 -0.13 10.96 -8.42
N ASP A 14 0.23 12.23 -8.23
CA ASP A 14 1.63 12.61 -8.11
C ASP A 14 2.14 12.63 -6.67
N GLU A 15 1.31 12.24 -5.73
CA GLU A 15 1.76 12.13 -4.34
C GLU A 15 2.87 11.09 -4.24
N GLU A 16 3.90 11.39 -3.47
CA GLU A 16 5.07 10.53 -3.34
C GLU A 16 5.03 9.74 -2.05
N PHE A 17 5.37 8.47 -2.14
CA PHE A 17 5.41 7.58 -0.98
C PHE A 17 6.81 6.98 -0.86
N TRP A 18 7.29 6.91 0.37
CA TRP A 18 8.61 6.38 0.69
C TRP A 18 8.47 4.98 1.28
N LYS A 19 9.57 4.26 1.34
CA LYS A 19 9.55 2.97 2.01
C LYS A 19 9.08 3.16 3.43
N GLY A 20 8.33 2.19 3.93
CA GLY A 20 7.73 2.28 5.24
C GLY A 20 6.29 2.78 5.22
N THR A 21 5.87 3.36 4.10
CA THR A 21 4.48 3.81 3.97
C THR A 21 3.56 2.59 4.04
N ARG A 22 2.47 2.72 4.78
CA ARG A 22 1.55 1.61 5.01
C ARG A 22 0.18 1.92 4.45
N PHE A 23 -0.47 0.85 3.99
CA PHE A 23 -1.81 0.91 3.42
C PHE A 23 -2.66 -0.16 4.07
N ARG A 24 -3.96 0.11 4.18
CA ARG A 24 -4.91 -0.87 4.70
C ARG A 24 -5.92 -1.17 3.63
N GLN A 25 -6.17 -2.45 3.40
CA GLN A 25 -7.18 -2.89 2.46
C GLN A 25 -8.22 -3.70 3.20
N TYR A 26 -9.48 -3.30 3.08
CA TYR A 26 -10.57 -4.05 3.67
C TYR A 26 -11.07 -5.06 2.66
N GLU A 27 -11.31 -6.24 3.13
CA GLU A 27 -11.74 -7.31 2.27
C GLU A 27 -13.19 -7.07 1.85
N ILE A 28 -13.45 -7.25 0.55
CA ILE A 28 -14.81 -7.22 0.05
C ILE A 28 -15.26 -8.65 0.12
N GLY A 29 -15.94 -9.00 1.18
CA GLY A 29 -16.25 -10.38 1.38
C GLY A 29 -17.71 -10.63 1.44
N LEU A 30 -17.99 -11.90 1.49
CA LEU A 30 -19.34 -12.37 1.67
C LEU A 30 -19.73 -12.26 3.13
N ASN A 31 -18.77 -12.16 3.99
CA ASN A 31 -19.01 -12.21 5.41
C ASN A 31 -19.04 -10.81 5.96
N VAL A 32 -20.20 -10.18 5.88
CA VAL A 32 -20.32 -8.80 6.27
C VAL A 32 -20.30 -8.59 7.78
N GLU A 33 -20.52 -9.65 8.53
CA GLU A 33 -20.61 -9.50 9.98
C GLU A 33 -19.28 -9.20 10.63
N ASN A 34 -18.19 -9.61 10.01
CA ASN A 34 -16.86 -9.44 10.60
C ASN A 34 -16.02 -8.47 9.82
N LYS A 35 -16.65 -7.54 9.16
CA LYS A 35 -15.93 -6.63 8.29
C LYS A 35 -14.82 -5.88 8.95
N LYS A 36 -15.03 -5.45 10.18
CA LYS A 36 -14.02 -4.63 10.80
C LYS A 36 -12.77 -5.41 11.16
N ASP A 37 -12.86 -6.73 11.15
CA ASP A 37 -11.72 -7.57 11.42
C ASP A 37 -11.10 -8.13 10.15
N ASP A 38 -11.73 -7.86 9.02
CA ASP A 38 -11.28 -8.41 7.74
C ASP A 38 -10.50 -7.37 6.97
N PHE A 39 -9.27 -7.19 7.36
CA PHE A 39 -8.42 -6.26 6.64
C PHE A 39 -7.00 -6.80 6.60
N TYR A 40 -6.24 -6.25 5.66
CA TYR A 40 -4.81 -6.51 5.54
C TYR A 40 -4.10 -5.18 5.56
N GLU A 41 -2.91 -5.16 6.12
CA GLU A 41 -2.06 -3.98 6.00
C GLU A 41 -0.82 -4.35 5.22
N TYR A 42 -0.44 -3.44 4.34
CA TYR A 42 0.72 -3.62 3.49
C TYR A 42 1.70 -2.48 3.71
N MET A 43 2.96 -2.74 3.48
CA MET A 43 3.99 -1.74 3.65
C MET A 43 4.89 -1.75 2.43
N LEU A 44 5.28 -0.55 2.00
CA LEU A 44 6.28 -0.41 0.96
C LEU A 44 7.64 -0.75 1.54
N ALA A 45 8.34 -1.67 0.92
CA ALA A 45 9.63 -2.13 1.38
C ALA A 45 10.65 -2.08 0.27
N GLU A 46 11.88 -1.90 0.66
CA GLU A 46 13.00 -1.86 -0.26
C GLU A 46 13.46 -3.28 -0.56
N LEU A 47 13.78 -3.52 -1.84
CA LEU A 47 14.36 -4.80 -2.25
C LEU A 47 15.86 -4.59 -2.40
N PRO A 48 16.67 -5.37 -1.71
CA PRO A 48 18.12 -5.20 -1.81
C PRO A 48 18.62 -5.34 -3.24
N GLY A 49 19.38 -4.36 -3.69
CA GLY A 49 19.94 -4.40 -5.03
C GLY A 49 18.99 -4.03 -6.14
N GLU A 50 17.76 -3.62 -5.79
CA GLU A 50 16.74 -3.29 -6.78
C GLU A 50 16.37 -1.81 -6.67
N SER A 51 16.48 -1.09 -7.78
CA SER A 51 16.12 0.33 -7.78
C SER A 51 14.91 0.65 -8.63
N GLU A 52 14.41 -0.31 -9.41
CA GLU A 52 13.29 -0.07 -10.30
C GLU A 52 11.95 -0.34 -9.64
N TYR A 53 11.94 -1.09 -8.55
CA TYR A 53 10.70 -1.48 -7.89
C TYR A 53 10.84 -1.47 -6.39
N MET A 54 9.73 -1.17 -5.72
CA MET A 54 9.58 -1.45 -4.30
C MET A 54 8.61 -2.60 -4.15
N LEU A 55 8.70 -3.27 -3.02
CA LEU A 55 7.83 -4.39 -2.72
C LEU A 55 6.69 -3.92 -1.82
N LEU A 56 5.47 -4.34 -2.15
CA LEU A 56 4.35 -4.20 -1.23
C LEU A 56 4.22 -5.54 -0.52
N THR A 57 4.46 -5.54 0.77
CA THR A 57 4.42 -6.76 1.56
C THR A 57 3.36 -6.66 2.64
N CYS A 58 2.68 -7.75 2.88
CA CYS A 58 1.63 -7.79 3.88
C CYS A 58 2.27 -7.88 5.26
N VAL A 59 1.91 -6.96 6.14
CA VAL A 59 2.47 -6.91 7.49
C VAL A 59 1.44 -7.16 8.57
N GLU A 60 0.16 -7.24 8.19
CA GLU A 60 -0.90 -7.49 9.16
C GLU A 60 -2.01 -8.27 8.47
N GLY A 61 -2.53 -9.27 9.17
CA GLY A 61 -3.53 -10.15 8.62
C GLY A 61 -2.96 -11.55 8.44
N TYR A 62 -3.80 -12.49 8.01
CA TYR A 62 -3.33 -13.87 7.91
C TYR A 62 -2.35 -14.08 6.76
N LYS A 63 -2.21 -13.09 5.88
CA LYS A 63 -1.22 -13.17 4.81
C LYS A 63 0.08 -12.48 5.19
N SER A 64 0.26 -12.21 6.46
CA SER A 64 1.45 -11.53 6.96
C SER A 64 2.70 -12.21 6.45
N GLY A 65 3.64 -11.41 5.94
CA GLY A 65 4.86 -11.95 5.39
C GLY A 65 4.82 -12.21 3.91
N SER A 66 3.63 -12.22 3.31
CA SER A 66 3.50 -12.44 1.88
C SER A 66 3.76 -11.16 1.11
N ALA A 67 4.31 -11.30 -0.08
CA ALA A 67 4.45 -10.19 -1.00
C ALA A 67 3.15 -10.03 -1.77
N LEU A 68 2.69 -8.79 -1.92
CA LEU A 68 1.49 -8.53 -2.69
C LEU A 68 1.85 -8.18 -4.13
N ALA A 69 2.78 -7.26 -4.31
CA ALA A 69 3.06 -6.74 -5.64
C ALA A 69 4.37 -6.00 -5.66
N LEU A 70 4.87 -5.79 -6.86
CA LEU A 70 5.99 -4.88 -7.09
C LEU A 70 5.41 -3.56 -7.60
N VAL A 71 5.90 -2.47 -7.05
CA VAL A 71 5.44 -1.14 -7.45
C VAL A 71 6.63 -0.41 -8.06
N LYS A 72 6.43 0.09 -9.27
CA LYS A 72 7.51 0.73 -10.00
C LYS A 72 7.90 2.03 -9.32
N THR A 73 9.20 2.23 -9.19
CA THR A 73 9.70 3.46 -8.59
C THR A 73 9.62 4.62 -9.57
N SER A 74 9.74 5.82 -9.04
CA SER A 74 9.71 7.03 -9.84
C SER A 74 10.82 7.05 -10.87
N GLU A 75 10.57 7.71 -11.99
CA GLU A 75 11.59 7.88 -13.01
C GLU A 75 12.70 8.80 -12.56
N ASP A 76 12.43 9.64 -11.59
CA ASP A 76 13.46 10.51 -11.00
C ASP A 76 14.28 9.67 -10.02
N LYS A 77 15.40 9.15 -10.50
CA LYS A 77 16.20 8.25 -9.69
C LYS A 77 17.00 8.94 -8.59
N SER A 78 16.90 10.26 -8.49
CA SER A 78 17.49 10.95 -7.35
C SER A 78 16.71 10.70 -6.08
N LYS A 79 15.49 10.15 -6.20
CA LYS A 79 14.64 9.79 -5.07
C LYS A 79 14.20 8.35 -5.20
N PHE A 80 14.30 7.63 -4.10
CA PHE A 80 13.81 6.26 -4.10
C PHE A 80 12.40 6.24 -3.54
N ILE A 81 11.45 6.56 -4.40
CA ILE A 81 10.04 6.67 -4.02
C ILE A 81 9.15 6.04 -5.07
N VAL A 82 7.89 5.84 -4.72
CA VAL A 82 6.85 5.49 -5.69
C VAL A 82 5.78 6.57 -5.64
N THR A 83 5.04 6.72 -6.72
CA THR A 83 3.94 7.68 -6.74
C THR A 83 2.63 6.99 -6.43
N SER A 84 1.65 7.78 -6.02
CA SER A 84 0.31 7.29 -5.76
C SER A 84 -0.23 6.58 -7.00
N LYS A 85 0.03 7.11 -8.18
CA LYS A 85 -0.42 6.50 -9.43
C LYS A 85 0.11 5.08 -9.57
N ALA A 86 1.39 4.87 -9.23
CA ALA A 86 2.00 3.55 -9.33
C ALA A 86 1.38 2.57 -8.34
N VAL A 87 1.08 3.05 -7.12
CA VAL A 87 0.44 2.20 -6.13
C VAL A 87 -0.97 1.84 -6.58
N LYS A 88 -1.71 2.82 -7.11
CA LYS A 88 -3.06 2.55 -7.61
C LYS A 88 -3.03 1.53 -8.75
N TYR A 89 -2.02 1.62 -9.59
CA TYR A 89 -1.90 0.68 -10.70
C TYR A 89 -1.69 -0.75 -10.17
N SER A 90 -0.90 -0.88 -9.12
CA SER A 90 -0.58 -2.20 -8.58
C SER A 90 -1.68 -2.78 -7.71
N MET A 91 -2.36 -1.95 -6.93
CA MET A 91 -3.34 -2.41 -5.95
C MET A 91 -4.78 -2.18 -6.35
N GLY A 92 -5.02 -1.25 -7.26
CA GLY A 92 -6.37 -0.76 -7.50
C GLY A 92 -6.71 0.31 -6.47
N ILE A 93 -7.97 0.73 -6.46
CA ILE A 93 -8.39 1.80 -5.56
C ILE A 93 -9.54 1.39 -4.66
N GLU A 94 -10.00 0.16 -4.77
CA GLU A 94 -11.20 -0.28 -4.08
C GLU A 94 -10.87 -0.71 -2.66
N ASN A 95 -11.46 -0.03 -1.69
CA ASN A 95 -11.32 -0.36 -0.26
C ASN A 95 -9.87 -0.29 0.23
N ILE A 96 -9.08 0.58 -0.35
CA ILE A 96 -7.68 0.74 0.03
C ILE A 96 -7.47 2.13 0.58
N TYR A 97 -6.78 2.21 1.70
CA TYR A 97 -6.58 3.45 2.43
C TYR A 97 -5.12 3.63 2.78
N LEU A 98 -4.66 4.87 2.68
CA LEU A 98 -3.34 5.24 3.20
C LEU A 98 -3.46 5.41 4.70
N ILE A 99 -2.51 4.85 5.44
CA ILE A 99 -2.48 5.00 6.88
C ILE A 99 -1.52 6.13 7.21
N LYS A 100 -2.05 7.17 7.83
CA LYS A 100 -1.24 8.29 8.28
C LYS A 100 -1.16 8.27 9.78
N GLU A 101 0.03 8.29 10.29
CA GLU A 101 0.24 8.24 11.72
C GLU A 101 0.78 9.54 12.26
#